data_dc7f589d41b7aaf8360fe89ecfa00c63
#
_entry.id   dc7f589d41b7aaf8360fe89ecfa00c63
#
_cell.length_a   1.000
_cell.length_b   1.000
_cell.length_c   1.000
_cell.angle_alpha   90.00
_cell.angle_beta   90.00
_cell.angle_gamma   90.00
#
_symmetry.space_group_name_H-M   'P 1'
#
loop_
_entity.id
_entity.type
_entity.pdbx_description
1 polymer ?
#
loop_
_entity_poly.entity_id
_entity_poly.type
_entity_poly.pdbx_seq_one_letter_code
_entity_poly.pdbx_strand_id
1 'polypeptide(L)'
;MSNKLVLAAAVTALGVSALGFGAGPGAATVSCDRYAATTGSDAAAGSAAAPFRTAQKLLDSLSDGQTGCLASGTYSEDLRVNHGGAQGSPVRLTSAPGNRATVVGRLYVPAGSNDVVLADLNLNGANASNLPSPTVDGDRVTLTGDDITDGHTGICLAIGSLQWGTAHDVVVDGNRIHDCGRLPYGSTNHDHGIYIESARRVVITNNYIYDNADRGIQLYPDAQGTTISNNVIDGNGEGIIFSGDSGLASSDNVASRNVISNSRVRHNVESWWPSGNPVGTGNVASGNCLWNGAQGNVGDQVGFTAGGNSVTDPLFVDRGAKNFSVPAGSSCAADVPTGGTIGTGPQSSPPPAVAPVAPMTVKAPTLSGTARSGFQLTASAGTWSGTAPLTLAYSWERCDRTGATCVPTGVAKSSYSLATADVGSVLRVVVTATNAAGAASATSPFSGVVQSKSQKGALSVHQARKTGLRRFLLRR
;
A
#
# COMPACT_ATOMS: atom_id res chain seq x y z
N MET A 1 90.14 -5.40 4.76
CA MET A 1 89.38 -6.52 4.18
C MET A 1 88.08 -6.61 5.03
N SER A 2 87.01 -6.12 4.48
CA SER A 2 85.79 -5.81 5.26
C SER A 2 84.74 -6.87 4.95
N ASN A 3 84.37 -7.66 5.98
CA ASN A 3 83.26 -8.62 5.87
C ASN A 3 81.95 -7.95 6.28
N LYS A 4 81.03 -7.82 5.33
CA LYS A 4 79.66 -7.40 5.59
C LYS A 4 78.82 -8.61 5.99
N LEU A 5 78.32 -8.60 7.19
CA LEU A 5 77.28 -9.53 7.68
C LEU A 5 75.93 -9.11 7.12
N VAL A 6 75.28 -9.99 6.40
CA VAL A 6 73.88 -9.80 5.97
C VAL A 6 72.96 -10.47 7.03
N LEU A 7 72.14 -9.67 7.69
CA LEU A 7 71.15 -10.12 8.65
C LEU A 7 69.85 -10.44 7.85
N ALA A 8 69.47 -11.71 7.81
CA ALA A 8 68.16 -12.13 7.26
C ALA A 8 67.12 -12.01 8.34
N ALA A 9 66.12 -11.17 8.13
CA ALA A 9 64.95 -11.07 8.98
C ALA A 9 63.95 -12.15 8.61
N ALA A 10 63.65 -13.08 9.53
CA ALA A 10 62.55 -14.07 9.37
C ALA A 10 61.23 -13.40 9.71
N VAL A 11 60.34 -13.32 8.71
CA VAL A 11 58.96 -12.90 8.89
C VAL A 11 58.15 -14.12 9.31
N THR A 12 57.75 -14.16 10.55
CA THR A 12 56.80 -15.14 11.08
C THR A 12 55.38 -14.73 10.66
N ALA A 13 54.77 -15.51 9.75
CA ALA A 13 53.37 -15.37 9.39
C ALA A 13 52.49 -15.86 10.55
N LEU A 14 51.77 -14.92 11.20
CA LEU A 14 50.66 -15.28 12.09
C LEU A 14 49.51 -15.82 11.26
N GLY A 15 49.21 -17.09 11.46
CA GLY A 15 48.03 -17.74 10.90
C GLY A 15 46.75 -17.12 11.52
N VAL A 16 45.97 -16.42 10.70
CA VAL A 16 44.60 -16.04 11.03
C VAL A 16 43.76 -17.29 10.92
N SER A 17 43.40 -17.88 12.06
CA SER A 17 42.38 -18.95 12.12
C SER A 17 41.05 -18.35 11.67
N ALA A 18 40.57 -18.71 10.50
CA ALA A 18 39.20 -18.45 10.03
C ALA A 18 38.25 -19.16 11.03
N LEU A 19 37.56 -18.35 11.83
CA LEU A 19 36.39 -18.81 12.57
C LEU A 19 35.34 -19.21 11.51
N GLY A 20 35.14 -20.52 11.36
CA GLY A 20 34.07 -21.07 10.55
C GLY A 20 32.74 -20.58 11.11
N PHE A 21 32.07 -19.69 10.37
CA PHE A 21 30.66 -19.46 10.59
C PHE A 21 29.95 -20.79 10.30
N GLY A 22 29.42 -21.42 11.34
CA GLY A 22 28.58 -22.58 11.20
C GLY A 22 27.44 -22.24 10.23
N ALA A 23 27.31 -23.01 9.16
CA ALA A 23 26.14 -22.99 8.31
C ALA A 23 24.92 -23.20 9.23
N GLY A 24 24.00 -22.24 9.25
CA GLY A 24 22.69 -22.43 9.87
C GLY A 24 22.02 -23.69 9.31
N PRO A 25 21.00 -24.25 9.96
CA PRO A 25 20.33 -25.46 9.48
C PRO A 25 19.94 -25.23 8.03
N GLY A 26 20.53 -26.01 7.11
CA GLY A 26 20.31 -25.90 5.69
C GLY A 26 18.81 -26.02 5.43
N ALA A 27 18.24 -25.06 4.71
CA ALA A 27 16.87 -25.16 4.22
C ALA A 27 16.75 -26.53 3.53
N ALA A 28 15.79 -27.33 3.97
CA ALA A 28 15.55 -28.64 3.35
C ALA A 28 15.33 -28.41 1.86
N THR A 29 16.15 -29.04 1.02
CA THR A 29 16.00 -28.91 -0.44
C THR A 29 14.66 -29.52 -0.83
N VAL A 30 13.75 -28.69 -1.36
CA VAL A 30 12.46 -29.17 -1.88
C VAL A 30 12.74 -30.19 -2.99
N SER A 31 12.24 -31.41 -2.81
CA SER A 31 12.30 -32.45 -3.85
C SER A 31 11.05 -32.32 -4.73
N CYS A 32 11.25 -32.25 -6.03
CA CYS A 32 10.16 -32.12 -6.99
C CYS A 32 9.83 -33.48 -7.59
N ASP A 33 8.57 -33.89 -7.53
CA ASP A 33 8.07 -35.14 -8.13
C ASP A 33 7.69 -34.94 -9.60
N ARG A 34 7.15 -33.78 -9.93
CA ARG A 34 6.70 -33.37 -11.26
C ARG A 34 7.16 -31.97 -11.59
N TYR A 35 7.25 -31.66 -12.88
CA TYR A 35 7.77 -30.41 -13.39
C TYR A 35 6.88 -29.82 -14.49
N ALA A 36 6.76 -28.49 -14.51
CA ALA A 36 6.32 -27.75 -15.69
C ALA A 36 7.35 -26.68 -16.06
N ALA A 37 7.42 -26.38 -17.34
CA ALA A 37 8.19 -25.28 -17.90
C ALA A 37 7.42 -24.68 -19.08
N THR A 38 7.46 -23.37 -19.29
CA THR A 38 6.74 -22.70 -20.38
C THR A 38 7.12 -23.20 -21.78
N THR A 39 8.30 -23.84 -21.89
CA THR A 39 8.81 -24.49 -23.12
C THR A 39 8.48 -25.99 -23.18
N GLY A 40 7.77 -26.54 -22.20
CA GLY A 40 7.40 -27.95 -22.12
C GLY A 40 6.21 -28.31 -23.01
N SER A 41 5.65 -29.50 -22.77
CA SER A 41 4.49 -30.04 -23.47
C SER A 41 3.55 -30.78 -22.52
N ASP A 42 2.25 -30.51 -22.57
CA ASP A 42 1.27 -31.22 -21.72
C ASP A 42 1.07 -32.69 -22.12
N ALA A 43 1.61 -33.10 -23.25
CA ALA A 43 1.72 -34.50 -23.66
C ALA A 43 3.00 -35.21 -23.11
N ALA A 44 3.90 -34.45 -22.45
CA ALA A 44 5.13 -34.99 -21.87
C ALA A 44 4.85 -35.76 -20.55
N ALA A 45 5.90 -36.41 -20.02
CA ALA A 45 5.80 -37.20 -18.80
C ALA A 45 5.75 -36.38 -17.49
N GLY A 46 6.01 -35.09 -17.55
CA GLY A 46 6.09 -34.21 -16.38
C GLY A 46 7.35 -34.41 -15.54
N SER A 47 8.40 -35.03 -16.10
CA SER A 47 9.71 -35.12 -15.44
C SER A 47 10.55 -33.86 -15.68
N ALA A 48 11.66 -33.70 -14.95
CA ALA A 48 12.59 -32.59 -15.16
C ALA A 48 13.14 -32.51 -16.60
N ALA A 49 13.35 -33.66 -17.26
CA ALA A 49 13.83 -33.72 -18.64
C ALA A 49 12.72 -33.60 -19.70
N ALA A 50 11.46 -33.85 -19.32
CA ALA A 50 10.28 -33.73 -20.19
C ALA A 50 9.12 -33.11 -19.41
N PRO A 51 9.21 -31.81 -19.11
CA PRO A 51 8.23 -31.11 -18.26
C PRO A 51 6.91 -30.87 -19.00
N PHE A 52 5.82 -30.75 -18.24
CA PHE A 52 4.57 -30.21 -18.75
C PHE A 52 4.76 -28.75 -19.21
N ARG A 53 3.83 -28.24 -20.02
CA ARG A 53 3.86 -26.85 -20.44
C ARG A 53 3.10 -25.94 -19.50
N THR A 54 1.95 -26.39 -18.99
CA THR A 54 1.05 -25.59 -18.19
C THR A 54 1.15 -25.94 -16.70
N ALA A 55 0.94 -24.93 -15.84
CA ALA A 55 0.87 -25.11 -14.40
C ALA A 55 -0.38 -25.92 -14.01
N GLN A 56 -1.50 -25.74 -14.75
CA GLN A 56 -2.73 -26.52 -14.51
C GLN A 56 -2.49 -28.01 -14.77
N LYS A 57 -1.84 -28.38 -15.87
CA LYS A 57 -1.51 -29.79 -16.15
C LYS A 57 -0.60 -30.41 -15.09
N LEU A 58 0.37 -29.63 -14.61
CA LEU A 58 1.21 -30.04 -13.48
C LEU A 58 0.37 -30.33 -12.25
N LEU A 59 -0.45 -29.36 -11.84
CA LEU A 59 -1.31 -29.44 -10.65
C LEU A 59 -2.24 -30.66 -10.71
N ASP A 60 -2.91 -30.89 -11.85
CA ASP A 60 -3.82 -32.02 -12.07
C ASP A 60 -3.10 -33.38 -12.07
N SER A 61 -1.79 -33.41 -12.22
CA SER A 61 -0.98 -34.66 -12.25
C SER A 61 -0.45 -35.10 -10.89
N LEU A 62 -0.59 -34.24 -9.87
CA LEU A 62 -0.07 -34.51 -8.53
C LEU A 62 -0.99 -35.48 -7.78
N SER A 63 -0.42 -36.28 -6.91
CA SER A 63 -1.11 -37.13 -5.96
C SER A 63 -0.71 -36.75 -4.53
N ASP A 64 -1.35 -37.35 -3.54
CA ASP A 64 -1.10 -37.10 -2.11
C ASP A 64 0.41 -37.09 -1.79
N GLY A 65 0.85 -36.01 -1.13
CA GLY A 65 2.22 -35.78 -0.71
C GLY A 65 3.19 -35.39 -1.82
N GLN A 66 2.74 -35.29 -3.07
CA GLN A 66 3.61 -34.93 -4.17
C GLN A 66 3.81 -33.41 -4.32
N THR A 67 5.00 -33.07 -4.80
CA THR A 67 5.43 -31.71 -5.08
C THR A 67 5.58 -31.48 -6.59
N GLY A 68 4.80 -30.54 -7.11
CA GLY A 68 4.94 -30.01 -8.46
C GLY A 68 5.78 -28.73 -8.47
N CYS A 69 6.80 -28.71 -9.33
CA CYS A 69 7.71 -27.59 -9.43
C CYS A 69 7.59 -26.89 -10.78
N LEU A 70 7.38 -25.57 -10.72
CA LEU A 70 7.37 -24.67 -11.87
C LEU A 70 8.77 -24.14 -12.14
N ALA A 71 9.29 -24.33 -13.34
CA ALA A 71 10.49 -23.64 -13.78
C ALA A 71 10.22 -22.12 -13.86
N SER A 72 11.28 -21.30 -13.82
CA SER A 72 11.13 -19.86 -14.01
C SER A 72 10.44 -19.54 -15.34
N GLY A 73 9.55 -18.56 -15.29
CA GLY A 73 8.74 -18.13 -16.44
C GLY A 73 7.39 -17.64 -15.99
N THR A 74 6.62 -17.11 -16.94
CA THR A 74 5.25 -16.62 -16.71
C THR A 74 4.25 -17.62 -17.27
N TYR A 75 3.38 -18.12 -16.40
CA TYR A 75 2.26 -19.01 -16.71
C TYR A 75 1.00 -18.16 -16.70
N SER A 76 0.53 -17.76 -17.89
CA SER A 76 -0.66 -16.92 -18.04
C SER A 76 -1.89 -17.82 -18.23
N GLU A 77 -2.43 -18.27 -17.11
CA GLU A 77 -3.57 -19.20 -17.06
C GLU A 77 -4.28 -19.11 -15.72
N ASP A 78 -5.58 -19.37 -15.71
CA ASP A 78 -6.33 -19.56 -14.48
C ASP A 78 -6.03 -20.97 -13.93
N LEU A 79 -5.71 -21.04 -12.63
CA LEU A 79 -5.45 -22.30 -11.93
C LEU A 79 -6.63 -22.67 -11.03
N ARG A 80 -7.06 -23.89 -11.13
CA ARG A 80 -8.02 -24.51 -10.21
C ARG A 80 -7.42 -25.77 -9.59
N VAL A 81 -7.38 -25.82 -8.27
CA VAL A 81 -7.00 -27.03 -7.56
C VAL A 81 -8.17 -28.00 -7.57
N ASN A 82 -8.18 -28.94 -8.53
CA ASN A 82 -9.29 -29.87 -8.72
C ASN A 82 -9.35 -30.96 -7.64
N HIS A 83 -8.23 -31.24 -6.98
CA HIS A 83 -8.10 -32.13 -5.84
C HIS A 83 -6.94 -31.67 -4.95
N GLY A 84 -7.07 -31.86 -3.66
CA GLY A 84 -5.99 -31.64 -2.70
C GLY A 84 -5.25 -32.94 -2.39
N GLY A 85 -4.47 -32.93 -1.32
CA GLY A 85 -3.82 -34.10 -0.76
C GLY A 85 -4.61 -34.76 0.36
N ALA A 86 -4.03 -35.80 0.96
CA ALA A 86 -4.53 -36.37 2.21
C ALA A 86 -3.98 -35.60 3.42
N GLN A 87 -4.66 -35.71 4.54
CA GLN A 87 -4.22 -35.08 5.79
C GLN A 87 -2.81 -35.54 6.18
N GLY A 88 -1.90 -34.61 6.33
CA GLY A 88 -0.48 -34.87 6.59
C GLY A 88 0.35 -35.23 5.35
N SER A 89 -0.25 -35.28 4.17
CA SER A 89 0.39 -35.54 2.89
C SER A 89 -0.13 -34.56 1.83
N PRO A 90 0.12 -33.24 1.99
CA PRO A 90 -0.45 -32.22 1.11
C PRO A 90 0.10 -32.32 -0.32
N VAL A 91 -0.71 -31.96 -1.28
CA VAL A 91 -0.24 -31.58 -2.62
C VAL A 91 0.44 -30.23 -2.52
N ARG A 92 1.65 -30.14 -3.08
CA ARG A 92 2.43 -28.88 -3.09
C ARG A 92 2.67 -28.38 -4.51
N LEU A 93 2.38 -27.11 -4.76
CA LEU A 93 2.82 -26.38 -5.95
C LEU A 93 3.85 -25.32 -5.54
N THR A 94 5.02 -25.35 -6.16
CA THR A 94 6.11 -24.43 -5.82
C THR A 94 6.95 -24.08 -7.03
N SER A 95 7.78 -23.03 -6.92
CA SER A 95 8.85 -22.81 -7.89
C SER A 95 9.92 -23.88 -7.77
N ALA A 96 10.54 -24.26 -8.88
CA ALA A 96 11.69 -25.16 -8.86
C ALA A 96 12.86 -24.53 -8.07
N PRO A 97 13.70 -25.32 -7.37
CA PRO A 97 14.80 -24.78 -6.56
C PRO A 97 15.70 -23.81 -7.34
N GLY A 98 15.98 -22.66 -6.75
CA GLY A 98 16.77 -21.59 -7.38
C GLY A 98 16.02 -20.77 -8.45
N ASN A 99 14.74 -21.01 -8.63
CA ASN A 99 13.87 -20.32 -9.58
C ASN A 99 12.76 -19.53 -8.85
N ARG A 100 12.11 -18.65 -9.58
CA ARG A 100 10.86 -18.01 -9.15
C ARG A 100 9.91 -17.99 -10.36
N ALA A 101 8.82 -18.71 -10.27
CA ALA A 101 7.79 -18.77 -11.30
C ALA A 101 6.71 -17.73 -11.03
N THR A 102 6.16 -17.15 -12.10
CA THR A 102 5.04 -16.20 -12.02
C THR A 102 3.81 -16.85 -12.62
N VAL A 103 2.71 -16.87 -11.85
CA VAL A 103 1.38 -17.25 -12.33
C VAL A 103 0.58 -15.97 -12.50
N VAL A 104 0.01 -15.74 -13.68
CA VAL A 104 -0.85 -14.60 -13.98
C VAL A 104 -2.24 -15.12 -14.33
N GLY A 105 -3.22 -14.80 -13.50
CA GLY A 105 -4.59 -15.28 -13.65
C GLY A 105 -5.21 -15.63 -12.29
N ARG A 106 -6.42 -16.15 -12.34
CA ARG A 106 -7.13 -16.56 -11.13
C ARG A 106 -6.58 -17.89 -10.58
N LEU A 107 -6.23 -17.92 -9.30
CA LEU A 107 -5.94 -19.16 -8.57
C LEU A 107 -7.09 -19.46 -7.63
N TYR A 108 -7.69 -20.64 -7.73
CA TYR A 108 -8.83 -21.03 -6.91
C TYR A 108 -8.63 -22.42 -6.29
N VAL A 109 -8.71 -22.50 -4.97
CA VAL A 109 -8.74 -23.72 -4.17
C VAL A 109 -10.18 -23.90 -3.65
N PRO A 110 -11.03 -24.69 -4.33
CA PRO A 110 -12.43 -24.86 -3.95
C PRO A 110 -12.60 -25.68 -2.66
N ALA A 111 -13.76 -25.58 -2.05
CA ALA A 111 -14.16 -26.46 -0.95
C ALA A 111 -14.01 -27.93 -1.36
N GLY A 112 -13.42 -28.73 -0.46
CA GLY A 112 -13.10 -30.14 -0.70
C GLY A 112 -11.73 -30.38 -1.31
N SER A 113 -11.04 -29.36 -1.89
CA SER A 113 -9.63 -29.46 -2.26
C SER A 113 -8.77 -29.08 -1.05
N ASN A 114 -8.63 -30.00 -0.12
CA ASN A 114 -7.97 -29.80 1.15
C ASN A 114 -6.49 -30.21 1.11
N ASP A 115 -5.72 -29.83 2.14
CA ASP A 115 -4.31 -30.23 2.27
C ASP A 115 -3.48 -29.81 1.03
N VAL A 116 -3.44 -28.51 0.76
CA VAL A 116 -2.74 -27.89 -0.36
C VAL A 116 -1.68 -26.93 0.15
N VAL A 117 -0.51 -26.96 -0.45
CA VAL A 117 0.56 -25.98 -0.17
C VAL A 117 0.91 -25.24 -1.45
N LEU A 118 0.77 -23.93 -1.42
CA LEU A 118 1.28 -22.99 -2.44
C LEU A 118 2.52 -22.32 -1.85
N ALA A 119 3.65 -22.37 -2.56
CA ALA A 119 4.90 -21.92 -1.96
C ALA A 119 5.86 -21.28 -2.98
N ASP A 120 6.55 -20.23 -2.54
CA ASP A 120 7.64 -19.61 -3.30
C ASP A 120 7.26 -19.18 -4.73
N LEU A 121 6.03 -18.73 -4.95
CA LEU A 121 5.48 -18.29 -6.23
C LEU A 121 5.31 -16.78 -6.28
N ASN A 122 5.37 -16.21 -7.47
CA ASN A 122 4.78 -14.89 -7.74
C ASN A 122 3.35 -15.12 -8.27
N LEU A 123 2.37 -14.69 -7.51
CA LEU A 123 0.94 -14.84 -7.83
C LEU A 123 0.38 -13.47 -8.20
N ASN A 124 0.25 -13.20 -9.50
CA ASN A 124 -0.43 -12.02 -9.99
C ASN A 124 -1.88 -12.38 -10.31
N GLY A 125 -2.77 -12.01 -9.41
CA GLY A 125 -4.19 -12.35 -9.46
C GLY A 125 -5.01 -11.58 -10.48
N ALA A 126 -4.42 -10.68 -11.27
CA ALA A 126 -5.15 -9.94 -12.29
C ALA A 126 -5.85 -10.88 -13.28
N ASN A 127 -7.17 -10.82 -13.33
CA ASN A 127 -7.99 -11.70 -14.17
C ASN A 127 -9.15 -10.92 -14.80
N ALA A 128 -9.67 -11.41 -15.93
CA ALA A 128 -10.69 -10.73 -16.71
C ALA A 128 -12.04 -10.52 -15.96
N SER A 129 -12.28 -11.30 -14.91
CA SER A 129 -13.53 -11.23 -14.12
C SER A 129 -13.37 -10.40 -12.86
N ASN A 130 -12.18 -9.87 -12.56
CA ASN A 130 -11.83 -9.16 -11.32
C ASN A 130 -12.25 -9.93 -10.05
N LEU A 131 -12.18 -11.25 -10.10
CA LEU A 131 -12.44 -12.11 -8.94
C LEU A 131 -11.20 -12.17 -8.05
N PRO A 132 -11.38 -12.35 -6.72
CA PRO A 132 -10.26 -12.52 -5.80
C PRO A 132 -9.30 -13.63 -6.23
N SER A 133 -8.00 -13.40 -6.08
CA SER A 133 -6.99 -14.38 -6.44
C SER A 133 -5.69 -14.19 -5.65
N PRO A 134 -5.26 -15.21 -4.86
CA PRO A 134 -5.91 -16.51 -4.63
C PRO A 134 -7.27 -16.44 -3.91
N THR A 135 -8.17 -17.38 -4.25
CA THR A 135 -9.38 -17.69 -3.45
C THR A 135 -9.23 -19.08 -2.83
N VAL A 136 -9.46 -19.20 -1.53
CA VAL A 136 -9.25 -20.44 -0.75
C VAL A 136 -10.51 -20.78 0.02
N ASP A 137 -11.28 -21.76 -0.45
CA ASP A 137 -12.44 -22.34 0.23
C ASP A 137 -12.14 -23.74 0.80
N GLY A 138 -10.96 -24.30 0.50
CA GLY A 138 -10.51 -25.60 1.02
C GLY A 138 -9.93 -25.51 2.44
N ASP A 139 -9.91 -26.65 3.14
CA ASP A 139 -9.34 -26.76 4.48
C ASP A 139 -7.84 -27.08 4.45
N ARG A 140 -7.11 -26.67 5.49
CA ARG A 140 -5.67 -26.96 5.69
C ARG A 140 -4.84 -26.57 4.47
N VAL A 141 -5.14 -25.42 3.92
CA VAL A 141 -4.39 -24.80 2.83
C VAL A 141 -3.30 -23.90 3.41
N THR A 142 -2.10 -24.00 2.88
CA THR A 142 -0.97 -23.14 3.27
C THR A 142 -0.48 -22.35 2.07
N LEU A 143 -0.39 -21.02 2.26
CA LEU A 143 0.32 -20.10 1.35
C LEU A 143 1.58 -19.65 2.07
N THR A 144 2.77 -19.89 1.50
CA THR A 144 4.02 -19.57 2.18
C THR A 144 5.13 -19.08 1.25
N GLY A 145 5.76 -17.98 1.62
CA GLY A 145 6.86 -17.41 0.83
C GLY A 145 6.43 -16.84 -0.53
N ASP A 146 5.14 -16.65 -0.74
CA ASP A 146 4.60 -16.14 -2.01
C ASP A 146 4.68 -14.61 -2.08
N ASP A 147 4.74 -14.09 -3.30
CA ASP A 147 4.58 -12.68 -3.62
C ASP A 147 3.23 -12.52 -4.33
N ILE A 148 2.25 -11.92 -3.65
CA ILE A 148 0.85 -11.90 -4.05
C ILE A 148 0.43 -10.47 -4.37
N THR A 149 -0.01 -10.25 -5.60
CA THR A 149 -0.53 -8.96 -6.08
C THR A 149 -1.62 -9.17 -7.12
N ASP A 150 -2.38 -8.15 -7.41
CA ASP A 150 -3.28 -8.14 -8.58
C ASP A 150 -3.14 -6.85 -9.41
N GLY A 151 -2.14 -6.03 -9.09
CA GLY A 151 -1.89 -4.77 -9.81
C GLY A 151 -3.03 -3.76 -9.64
N HIS A 152 -3.65 -3.71 -8.46
CA HIS A 152 -4.76 -2.81 -8.14
C HIS A 152 -6.06 -3.09 -8.91
N THR A 153 -6.41 -4.35 -9.12
CA THR A 153 -7.65 -4.71 -9.84
C THR A 153 -8.77 -5.24 -8.94
N GLY A 154 -8.47 -5.81 -7.77
CA GLY A 154 -9.45 -6.36 -6.84
C GLY A 154 -8.86 -6.85 -5.52
N ILE A 155 -9.48 -7.82 -4.87
CA ILE A 155 -8.98 -8.46 -3.65
C ILE A 155 -7.88 -9.44 -4.02
N CYS A 156 -6.73 -9.38 -3.32
CA CYS A 156 -5.68 -10.35 -3.56
C CYS A 156 -5.98 -11.72 -2.97
N LEU A 157 -6.22 -11.83 -1.67
CA LEU A 157 -6.44 -13.13 -1.04
C LEU A 157 -7.81 -13.17 -0.35
N ALA A 158 -8.69 -14.06 -0.82
CA ALA A 158 -9.96 -14.34 -0.16
C ALA A 158 -9.93 -15.73 0.48
N ILE A 159 -10.39 -15.85 1.74
CA ILE A 159 -10.39 -17.08 2.53
C ILE A 159 -11.81 -17.39 3.00
N GLY A 160 -12.33 -18.52 2.55
CA GLY A 160 -13.69 -18.97 2.78
C GLY A 160 -14.74 -18.13 2.09
N SER A 161 -15.92 -18.68 1.92
CA SER A 161 -17.07 -18.00 1.35
C SER A 161 -18.36 -18.50 1.98
N LEU A 162 -19.29 -17.58 2.26
CA LEU A 162 -20.63 -17.93 2.70
C LEU A 162 -21.40 -18.76 1.66
N GLN A 163 -21.04 -18.62 0.39
CA GLN A 163 -21.72 -19.30 -0.71
C GLN A 163 -21.01 -20.59 -1.16
N TRP A 164 -19.66 -20.61 -1.14
CA TRP A 164 -18.86 -21.65 -1.79
C TRP A 164 -18.21 -22.61 -0.81
N GLY A 165 -18.06 -22.23 0.45
CA GLY A 165 -17.54 -23.08 1.51
C GLY A 165 -16.79 -22.34 2.61
N THR A 166 -17.04 -22.73 3.85
CA THR A 166 -16.28 -22.25 5.01
C THR A 166 -14.92 -22.91 5.02
N ALA A 167 -13.85 -22.15 5.01
CA ALA A 167 -12.48 -22.68 5.09
C ALA A 167 -12.04 -22.90 6.54
N HIS A 168 -11.26 -23.95 6.80
CA HIS A 168 -10.73 -24.28 8.11
C HIS A 168 -9.21 -24.43 8.08
N ASP A 169 -8.55 -23.97 9.15
CA ASP A 169 -7.12 -24.22 9.38
C ASP A 169 -6.21 -23.77 8.23
N VAL A 170 -6.55 -22.61 7.62
CA VAL A 170 -5.72 -22.00 6.56
C VAL A 170 -4.55 -21.29 7.20
N VAL A 171 -3.36 -21.44 6.63
CA VAL A 171 -2.13 -20.78 7.07
C VAL A 171 -1.60 -19.86 5.96
N VAL A 172 -1.36 -18.60 6.31
CA VAL A 172 -0.75 -17.57 5.45
C VAL A 172 0.54 -17.13 6.14
N ASP A 173 1.69 -17.65 5.70
CA ASP A 173 2.95 -17.48 6.41
C ASP A 173 4.08 -16.97 5.51
N GLY A 174 4.74 -15.88 5.90
CA GLY A 174 5.94 -15.39 5.23
C GLY A 174 5.71 -14.84 3.82
N ASN A 175 4.52 -14.38 3.48
CA ASN A 175 4.20 -13.84 2.16
C ASN A 175 4.37 -12.33 2.09
N ARG A 176 4.48 -11.82 0.87
CA ARG A 176 4.29 -10.40 0.54
C ARG A 176 2.95 -10.26 -0.17
N ILE A 177 2.06 -9.41 0.35
CA ILE A 177 0.70 -9.21 -0.19
C ILE A 177 0.52 -7.71 -0.39
N HIS A 178 0.49 -7.27 -1.64
CA HIS A 178 0.62 -5.84 -1.92
C HIS A 178 0.00 -5.41 -3.25
N ASP A 179 -0.21 -4.09 -3.37
CA ASP A 179 -0.77 -3.46 -4.57
C ASP A 179 -2.10 -4.11 -4.99
N CYS A 180 -2.94 -4.43 -3.99
CA CYS A 180 -4.26 -5.01 -4.17
C CYS A 180 -5.33 -3.92 -4.08
N GLY A 181 -6.43 -4.12 -4.81
CA GLY A 181 -7.58 -3.23 -4.76
C GLY A 181 -7.47 -1.99 -5.63
N ARG A 182 -8.63 -1.50 -6.06
CA ARG A 182 -8.75 -0.38 -7.00
C ARG A 182 -8.46 0.96 -6.33
N LEU A 183 -7.58 1.72 -6.95
CA LEU A 183 -7.26 3.08 -6.51
C LEU A 183 -8.35 4.09 -6.92
N PRO A 184 -8.47 5.25 -6.22
CA PRO A 184 -7.65 5.69 -5.08
C PRO A 184 -7.98 4.97 -3.77
N TYR A 185 -7.08 5.04 -2.80
CA TYR A 185 -7.25 4.41 -1.49
C TYR A 185 -8.61 4.69 -0.85
N GLY A 186 -9.29 3.65 -0.36
CA GLY A 186 -10.59 3.74 0.29
C GLY A 186 -11.77 4.09 -0.65
N SER A 187 -11.59 4.04 -1.96
CA SER A 187 -12.63 4.42 -2.91
C SER A 187 -13.80 3.44 -3.00
N THR A 188 -13.54 2.16 -2.80
CA THR A 188 -14.52 1.08 -3.00
C THR A 188 -15.01 0.46 -1.71
N ASN A 189 -14.22 0.47 -0.65
CA ASN A 189 -14.49 -0.20 0.62
C ASN A 189 -14.70 -1.73 0.48
N HIS A 190 -14.15 -2.34 -0.58
CA HIS A 190 -14.31 -3.76 -0.91
C HIS A 190 -13.03 -4.40 -1.47
N ASP A 191 -11.90 -3.70 -1.49
CA ASP A 191 -10.70 -4.13 -2.20
C ASP A 191 -9.53 -4.28 -1.21
N HIS A 192 -9.32 -5.49 -0.69
CA HIS A 192 -8.44 -5.76 0.44
C HIS A 192 -7.19 -6.56 0.05
N GLY A 193 -6.15 -6.49 0.89
CA GLY A 193 -5.03 -7.41 0.80
C GLY A 193 -5.46 -8.83 1.13
N ILE A 194 -6.06 -9.02 2.33
CA ILE A 194 -6.65 -10.29 2.78
C ILE A 194 -8.09 -10.07 3.21
N TYR A 195 -8.99 -10.87 2.66
CA TYR A 195 -10.40 -10.91 3.01
C TYR A 195 -10.78 -12.28 3.58
N ILE A 196 -11.22 -12.33 4.83
CA ILE A 196 -11.70 -13.55 5.48
C ILE A 196 -13.22 -13.46 5.56
N GLU A 197 -13.93 -14.13 4.63
CA GLU A 197 -15.38 -14.06 4.53
C GLU A 197 -16.06 -15.05 5.47
N SER A 198 -15.74 -16.33 5.36
CA SER A 198 -16.26 -17.38 6.23
C SER A 198 -15.16 -18.40 6.49
N ALA A 199 -14.51 -18.31 7.65
CA ALA A 199 -13.41 -19.21 7.97
C ALA A 199 -13.25 -19.43 9.48
N ARG A 200 -12.56 -20.52 9.81
CA ARG A 200 -12.29 -20.95 11.19
C ARG A 200 -10.80 -21.22 11.39
N ARG A 201 -10.22 -20.68 12.44
CA ARG A 201 -8.83 -20.94 12.87
C ARG A 201 -7.78 -20.62 11.79
N VAL A 202 -7.96 -19.51 11.09
CA VAL A 202 -6.97 -19.02 10.15
C VAL A 202 -5.75 -18.49 10.91
N VAL A 203 -4.55 -18.77 10.42
CA VAL A 203 -3.30 -18.23 10.97
C VAL A 203 -2.62 -17.35 9.91
N ILE A 204 -2.44 -16.08 10.23
CA ILE A 204 -1.76 -15.10 9.36
C ILE A 204 -0.51 -14.64 10.12
N THR A 205 0.66 -15.09 9.69
CA THR A 205 1.90 -14.81 10.44
C THR A 205 3.08 -14.50 9.52
N ASN A 206 4.01 -13.67 10.02
CA ASN A 206 5.25 -13.33 9.33
C ASN A 206 5.09 -12.70 7.93
N ASN A 207 3.94 -12.12 7.60
CA ASN A 207 3.70 -11.53 6.30
C ASN A 207 4.04 -10.04 6.26
N TYR A 208 4.31 -9.55 5.06
CA TYR A 208 4.37 -8.13 4.73
C TYR A 208 3.15 -7.77 3.87
N ILE A 209 2.21 -7.00 4.44
CA ILE A 209 0.92 -6.65 3.83
C ILE A 209 0.90 -5.13 3.66
N TYR A 210 1.08 -4.64 2.44
CA TYR A 210 1.32 -3.22 2.26
C TYR A 210 0.75 -2.65 0.95
N ASP A 211 0.49 -1.34 0.96
CA ASP A 211 0.00 -0.56 -0.19
C ASP A 211 -1.28 -1.10 -0.84
N ASN A 212 -2.11 -1.82 -0.08
CA ASN A 212 -3.41 -2.26 -0.55
C ASN A 212 -4.43 -1.11 -0.46
N ALA A 213 -5.29 -1.00 -1.48
CA ALA A 213 -6.13 0.18 -1.69
C ALA A 213 -7.14 0.43 -0.57
N ASP A 214 -7.61 -0.63 0.09
CA ASP A 214 -8.52 -0.53 1.22
C ASP A 214 -7.87 -1.19 2.45
N ARG A 215 -8.36 -2.31 2.97
CA ARG A 215 -7.83 -2.89 4.20
C ARG A 215 -6.65 -3.81 3.95
N GLY A 216 -5.70 -3.80 4.87
CA GLY A 216 -4.68 -4.84 4.90
C GLY A 216 -5.31 -6.20 5.16
N ILE A 217 -6.11 -6.31 6.25
CA ILE A 217 -6.83 -7.53 6.63
C ILE A 217 -8.25 -7.18 7.05
N GLN A 218 -9.26 -7.81 6.42
CA GLN A 218 -10.65 -7.71 6.82
C GLN A 218 -11.17 -9.06 7.33
N LEU A 219 -11.75 -9.06 8.54
CA LEU A 219 -12.48 -10.17 9.13
C LEU A 219 -13.98 -9.84 9.02
N TYR A 220 -14.67 -10.39 8.01
CA TYR A 220 -16.07 -10.06 7.70
C TYR A 220 -16.70 -11.09 6.76
N PRO A 221 -17.93 -11.50 6.99
CA PRO A 221 -18.71 -11.23 8.20
C PRO A 221 -18.60 -12.36 9.24
N ASP A 222 -17.94 -13.50 8.92
CA ASP A 222 -17.96 -14.72 9.72
C ASP A 222 -16.57 -15.35 9.86
N ALA A 223 -15.58 -14.56 10.27
CA ALA A 223 -14.25 -15.02 10.62
C ALA A 223 -14.19 -15.41 12.12
N GLN A 224 -13.84 -16.66 12.44
CA GLN A 224 -13.86 -17.16 13.82
C GLN A 224 -12.50 -17.75 14.22
N GLY A 225 -11.95 -17.25 15.33
CA GLY A 225 -10.72 -17.78 15.91
C GLY A 225 -9.47 -17.55 15.05
N THR A 226 -9.44 -16.47 14.28
CA THR A 226 -8.26 -16.11 13.47
C THR A 226 -7.13 -15.57 14.35
N THR A 227 -5.90 -16.03 14.11
CA THR A 227 -4.70 -15.50 14.74
C THR A 227 -3.88 -14.70 13.71
N ILE A 228 -3.61 -13.42 14.01
CA ILE A 228 -2.83 -12.51 13.19
C ILE A 228 -1.61 -12.08 14.01
N SER A 229 -0.42 -12.54 13.66
CA SER A 229 0.77 -12.28 14.49
C SER A 229 2.06 -12.10 13.69
N ASN A 230 2.96 -11.28 14.20
CA ASN A 230 4.28 -11.04 13.61
C ASN A 230 4.22 -10.57 12.15
N ASN A 231 3.19 -9.83 11.76
CA ASN A 231 3.09 -9.25 10.43
C ASN A 231 3.51 -7.77 10.44
N VAL A 232 4.01 -7.31 9.31
CA VAL A 232 4.07 -5.87 9.01
C VAL A 232 2.90 -5.52 8.10
N ILE A 233 2.03 -4.64 8.58
CA ILE A 233 0.83 -4.16 7.87
C ILE A 233 1.00 -2.65 7.69
N ASP A 234 1.49 -2.20 6.52
CA ASP A 234 1.95 -0.82 6.33
C ASP A 234 1.36 -0.15 5.09
N GLY A 235 0.90 1.08 5.24
CA GLY A 235 0.51 1.92 4.12
C GLY A 235 -0.74 1.45 3.36
N ASN A 236 -1.56 0.59 3.94
CA ASN A 236 -2.87 0.22 3.39
C ASN A 236 -3.88 1.35 3.60
N GLY A 237 -5.05 1.29 2.97
CA GLY A 237 -6.13 2.23 3.27
C GLY A 237 -6.52 2.20 4.75
N GLU A 238 -6.59 1.00 5.32
CA GLU A 238 -6.83 0.68 6.73
C GLU A 238 -5.98 -0.54 7.12
N GLY A 239 -5.62 -0.71 8.40
CA GLY A 239 -4.81 -1.84 8.82
C GLY A 239 -5.63 -3.13 8.97
N ILE A 240 -6.24 -3.36 10.13
CA ILE A 240 -7.08 -4.52 10.47
C ILE A 240 -8.47 -4.07 10.89
N ILE A 241 -9.51 -4.72 10.38
CA ILE A 241 -10.89 -4.49 10.81
C ILE A 241 -11.56 -5.79 11.29
N PHE A 242 -12.19 -5.72 12.46
CA PHE A 242 -13.14 -6.73 12.97
C PHE A 242 -14.55 -6.30 12.61
N SER A 243 -15.29 -7.13 11.87
CA SER A 243 -16.60 -6.70 11.38
C SER A 243 -17.58 -7.84 11.17
N GLY A 244 -18.84 -7.49 10.96
CA GLY A 244 -19.92 -8.42 10.72
C GLY A 244 -21.11 -7.75 10.05
N ASP A 245 -22.03 -8.54 9.51
CA ASP A 245 -23.26 -8.09 8.88
C ASP A 245 -24.21 -9.28 8.66
N SER A 246 -25.42 -8.99 8.21
CA SER A 246 -26.40 -10.02 7.78
C SER A 246 -26.66 -11.10 8.82
N GLY A 247 -26.67 -10.70 10.10
CA GLY A 247 -26.88 -11.61 11.22
C GLY A 247 -25.64 -12.39 11.68
N LEU A 248 -24.46 -12.11 11.09
CA LEU A 248 -23.17 -12.74 11.40
C LEU A 248 -22.23 -11.73 12.04
N ALA A 249 -21.27 -12.23 12.84
CA ALA A 249 -20.25 -11.41 13.46
C ALA A 249 -18.95 -12.20 13.64
N SER A 250 -17.84 -11.65 13.15
CA SER A 250 -16.51 -12.22 13.37
C SER A 250 -16.14 -12.16 14.85
N SER A 251 -15.70 -13.28 15.42
CA SER A 251 -15.47 -13.43 16.88
C SER A 251 -14.22 -14.25 17.19
N ASP A 252 -13.72 -14.10 18.43
CA ASP A 252 -12.58 -14.85 18.97
C ASP A 252 -11.28 -14.69 18.15
N ASN A 253 -11.14 -13.57 17.45
CA ASN A 253 -9.96 -13.29 16.63
C ASN A 253 -8.91 -12.50 17.42
N VAL A 254 -7.65 -12.83 17.24
CA VAL A 254 -6.54 -12.22 17.97
C VAL A 254 -5.50 -11.63 17.02
N ALA A 255 -5.27 -10.32 17.12
CA ALA A 255 -4.17 -9.62 16.45
C ALA A 255 -3.12 -9.20 17.49
N SER A 256 -1.94 -9.81 17.46
CA SER A 256 -0.89 -9.54 18.44
C SER A 256 0.52 -9.59 17.84
N ARG A 257 1.43 -8.79 18.38
CA ARG A 257 2.82 -8.71 17.91
C ARG A 257 2.89 -8.42 16.39
N ASN A 258 2.10 -7.48 15.92
CA ASN A 258 2.19 -6.96 14.56
C ASN A 258 2.72 -5.53 14.60
N VAL A 259 3.42 -5.13 13.56
CA VAL A 259 3.63 -3.71 13.26
C VAL A 259 2.53 -3.26 12.31
N ILE A 260 1.65 -2.36 12.76
CA ILE A 260 0.53 -1.85 11.96
C ILE A 260 0.69 -0.34 11.85
N SER A 261 0.98 0.16 10.66
CA SER A 261 1.40 1.54 10.50
C SER A 261 0.94 2.20 9.21
N ASN A 262 0.87 3.53 9.27
CA ASN A 262 0.65 4.38 8.12
C ASN A 262 -0.63 4.08 7.32
N SER A 263 -1.70 3.65 8.00
CA SER A 263 -3.03 3.53 7.37
C SER A 263 -3.43 4.87 6.76
N ARG A 264 -3.76 4.87 5.46
CA ARG A 264 -3.86 6.11 4.66
C ARG A 264 -5.21 6.80 4.74
N VAL A 265 -6.25 6.08 5.12
CA VAL A 265 -7.63 6.56 5.09
C VAL A 265 -8.27 6.52 6.47
N ARG A 266 -8.07 5.43 7.23
CA ARG A 266 -8.74 5.16 8.49
C ARG A 266 -7.76 4.80 9.61
N HIS A 267 -8.19 3.99 10.58
CA HIS A 267 -7.38 3.56 11.72
C HIS A 267 -6.44 2.40 11.34
N ASN A 268 -5.39 2.20 12.15
CA ASN A 268 -4.58 0.99 12.04
C ASN A 268 -5.34 -0.25 12.49
N VAL A 269 -6.23 -0.10 13.50
CA VAL A 269 -7.13 -1.17 13.96
C VAL A 269 -8.48 -0.56 14.28
N GLU A 270 -9.54 -1.13 13.72
CA GLU A 270 -10.90 -0.69 14.05
C GLU A 270 -11.92 -1.85 13.97
N SER A 271 -13.18 -1.52 14.18
CA SER A 271 -14.31 -2.45 13.97
C SER A 271 -15.48 -1.75 13.28
N TRP A 272 -16.31 -2.55 12.63
CA TRP A 272 -17.54 -2.05 12.02
C TRP A 272 -18.69 -3.05 12.18
N TRP A 273 -19.76 -2.59 12.79
CA TRP A 273 -20.95 -3.39 13.09
C TRP A 273 -22.18 -2.57 12.70
N PRO A 274 -22.91 -2.93 11.62
CA PRO A 274 -24.10 -2.18 11.23
C PRO A 274 -25.22 -2.33 12.27
N SER A 275 -25.98 -1.26 12.45
CA SER A 275 -27.10 -1.24 13.41
C SER A 275 -28.07 -2.38 13.17
N GLY A 276 -28.47 -3.05 14.25
CA GLY A 276 -29.40 -4.20 14.20
C GLY A 276 -28.75 -5.55 13.91
N ASN A 277 -27.43 -5.58 13.67
CA ASN A 277 -26.66 -6.81 13.51
C ASN A 277 -25.93 -7.19 14.81
N PRO A 278 -25.55 -8.46 14.98
CA PRO A 278 -24.72 -8.89 16.10
C PRO A 278 -23.38 -8.16 16.09
N VAL A 279 -22.86 -7.92 17.29
CA VAL A 279 -21.50 -7.42 17.51
C VAL A 279 -20.62 -8.61 17.89
N GLY A 280 -19.44 -8.71 17.28
CA GLY A 280 -18.48 -9.76 17.58
C GLY A 280 -18.01 -9.73 19.04
N THR A 281 -17.61 -10.87 19.55
CA THR A 281 -17.10 -11.04 20.92
C THR A 281 -15.75 -11.74 20.90
N GLY A 282 -14.96 -11.58 21.98
CA GLY A 282 -13.67 -12.25 22.11
C GLY A 282 -12.57 -11.74 21.16
N ASN A 283 -12.84 -10.72 20.36
CA ASN A 283 -11.80 -10.13 19.50
C ASN A 283 -10.81 -9.29 20.31
N VAL A 284 -9.53 -9.46 20.06
CA VAL A 284 -8.44 -8.79 20.79
C VAL A 284 -7.40 -8.23 19.80
N ALA A 285 -6.99 -6.99 20.01
CA ALA A 285 -5.83 -6.39 19.35
C ALA A 285 -4.84 -5.88 20.41
N SER A 286 -3.85 -6.70 20.79
CA SER A 286 -2.98 -6.39 21.92
C SER A 286 -1.52 -6.71 21.67
N GLY A 287 -0.62 -5.93 22.30
CA GLY A 287 0.81 -6.12 22.17
C GLY A 287 1.32 -5.90 20.74
N ASN A 288 0.68 -5.02 19.97
CA ASN A 288 1.14 -4.60 18.65
C ASN A 288 1.93 -3.30 18.72
N CYS A 289 2.77 -3.05 17.73
CA CYS A 289 3.38 -1.76 17.48
C CYS A 289 2.52 -0.98 16.49
N LEU A 290 1.92 0.14 16.92
CA LEU A 290 0.99 0.93 16.14
C LEU A 290 1.56 2.32 15.84
N TRP A 291 1.45 2.79 14.59
CA TRP A 291 1.99 4.09 14.22
C TRP A 291 1.22 4.78 13.10
N ASN A 292 0.95 6.07 13.25
CA ASN A 292 0.58 7.00 12.18
C ASN A 292 -0.64 6.56 11.32
N GLY A 293 -1.71 6.07 11.92
CA GLY A 293 -2.98 5.89 11.19
C GLY A 293 -3.66 7.25 10.94
N ALA A 294 -4.24 7.43 9.74
CA ALA A 294 -4.81 8.71 9.30
C ALA A 294 -5.93 9.25 10.22
N GLN A 295 -6.71 8.37 10.83
CA GLN A 295 -7.74 8.73 11.82
C GLN A 295 -7.34 8.32 13.24
N GLY A 296 -6.12 7.85 13.45
CA GLY A 296 -5.60 7.35 14.71
C GLY A 296 -5.21 5.87 14.64
N ASN A 297 -4.59 5.39 15.72
CA ASN A 297 -4.09 4.02 15.73
C ASN A 297 -5.18 2.98 16.05
N VAL A 298 -6.16 3.34 16.88
CA VAL A 298 -7.26 2.46 17.31
C VAL A 298 -8.56 3.25 17.22
N GLY A 299 -9.54 2.72 16.53
CA GLY A 299 -10.90 3.25 16.46
C GLY A 299 -11.70 2.93 17.71
N ASP A 300 -13.02 3.18 17.66
CA ASP A 300 -13.94 2.84 18.73
C ASP A 300 -13.91 1.32 19.00
N GLN A 301 -13.68 0.95 20.27
CA GLN A 301 -13.52 -0.45 20.68
C GLN A 301 -14.88 -1.12 20.91
N VAL A 302 -15.65 -1.25 19.84
CA VAL A 302 -16.91 -2.00 19.87
C VAL A 302 -16.67 -3.41 19.34
N GLY A 303 -16.97 -4.43 20.12
CA GLY A 303 -16.79 -5.84 19.74
C GLY A 303 -15.34 -6.33 19.70
N PHE A 304 -14.39 -5.51 20.13
CA PHE A 304 -13.00 -5.91 20.37
C PHE A 304 -12.40 -5.14 21.53
N THR A 305 -11.30 -5.64 22.06
CA THR A 305 -10.50 -4.93 23.07
C THR A 305 -9.12 -4.62 22.51
N ALA A 306 -8.61 -3.42 22.77
CA ALA A 306 -7.24 -3.04 22.45
C ALA A 306 -6.49 -2.67 23.74
N GLY A 307 -5.36 -3.34 24.00
CA GLY A 307 -4.56 -3.09 25.20
C GLY A 307 -3.12 -3.51 25.05
N GLY A 308 -2.21 -2.88 25.79
CA GLY A 308 -0.79 -3.21 25.76
C GLY A 308 -0.10 -2.98 24.42
N ASN A 309 -0.72 -2.24 23.49
CA ASN A 309 -0.10 -1.84 22.24
C ASN A 309 0.89 -0.70 22.48
N SER A 310 2.07 -0.76 21.87
CA SER A 310 2.99 0.37 21.88
C SER A 310 2.68 1.32 20.73
N VAL A 311 2.65 2.63 21.00
CA VAL A 311 2.44 3.66 19.98
C VAL A 311 3.78 4.33 19.71
N THR A 312 4.48 3.87 18.68
CA THR A 312 5.82 4.35 18.36
C THR A 312 6.14 4.11 16.88
N ASP A 313 7.00 4.98 16.33
CA ASP A 313 7.52 4.80 14.96
C ASP A 313 8.35 3.51 14.89
N PRO A 314 8.02 2.58 13.99
CA PRO A 314 8.80 1.36 13.81
C PRO A 314 10.22 1.63 13.31
N LEU A 315 10.49 2.79 12.71
CA LEU A 315 11.79 3.18 12.14
C LEU A 315 12.29 2.19 11.09
N PHE A 316 11.45 1.85 10.13
CA PHE A 316 11.84 0.97 9.02
C PHE A 316 13.12 1.46 8.32
N VAL A 317 14.02 0.55 8.00
CA VAL A 317 15.32 0.86 7.38
C VAL A 317 15.15 1.59 6.05
N ASP A 318 14.23 1.15 5.20
CA ASP A 318 13.85 1.86 3.97
C ASP A 318 12.41 1.51 3.57
N ARG A 319 11.46 2.22 4.15
CA ARG A 319 10.03 2.04 3.84
C ARG A 319 9.72 2.29 2.36
N GLY A 320 10.41 3.22 1.73
CA GLY A 320 10.22 3.56 0.32
C GLY A 320 10.58 2.39 -0.60
N ALA A 321 11.67 1.71 -0.31
CA ALA A 321 12.10 0.50 -1.02
C ALA A 321 11.44 -0.79 -0.48
N LYS A 322 10.43 -0.67 0.41
CA LYS A 322 9.73 -1.81 1.04
C LYS A 322 10.65 -2.71 1.85
N ASN A 323 11.73 -2.14 2.37
CA ASN A 323 12.57 -2.77 3.38
C ASN A 323 12.01 -2.42 4.76
N PHE A 324 11.15 -3.27 5.26
CA PHE A 324 10.48 -3.15 6.55
C PHE A 324 11.30 -3.69 7.73
N SER A 325 12.59 -3.94 7.54
CA SER A 325 13.49 -4.26 8.65
C SER A 325 13.52 -3.09 9.63
N VAL A 326 13.62 -3.38 10.92
CA VAL A 326 13.73 -2.37 11.97
C VAL A 326 15.12 -2.42 12.64
N PRO A 327 15.65 -1.28 13.12
CA PRO A 327 16.94 -1.27 13.80
C PRO A 327 16.94 -2.13 15.09
N ALA A 328 18.08 -2.69 15.43
CA ALA A 328 18.25 -3.33 16.72
C ALA A 328 17.98 -2.32 17.85
N GLY A 329 17.11 -2.68 18.78
CA GLY A 329 16.67 -1.79 19.87
C GLY A 329 15.41 -0.97 19.59
N SER A 330 14.80 -1.08 18.40
CA SER A 330 13.43 -0.62 18.19
C SER A 330 12.48 -1.37 19.12
N SER A 331 11.54 -0.66 19.73
CA SER A 331 10.48 -1.30 20.54
C SER A 331 9.57 -2.19 19.73
N CYS A 332 9.55 -2.04 18.39
CA CYS A 332 8.82 -2.88 17.45
C CYS A 332 9.62 -4.09 16.95
N ALA A 333 10.89 -4.27 17.37
CA ALA A 333 11.76 -5.31 16.82
C ALA A 333 11.28 -6.75 17.12
N ALA A 334 10.51 -6.94 18.19
CA ALA A 334 9.89 -8.23 18.50
C ALA A 334 8.65 -8.55 17.67
N ASP A 335 8.11 -7.56 16.95
CA ASP A 335 6.82 -7.62 16.26
C ASP A 335 6.97 -7.73 14.74
N VAL A 336 8.18 -7.65 14.24
CA VAL A 336 8.48 -7.87 12.81
C VAL A 336 8.74 -9.36 12.52
N PRO A 337 8.51 -9.81 11.30
CA PRO A 337 8.83 -11.17 10.90
C PRO A 337 10.26 -11.57 11.26
N THR A 338 10.41 -12.64 12.04
CA THR A 338 11.72 -13.16 12.46
C THR A 338 12.13 -14.30 11.53
N GLY A 339 13.18 -14.08 10.73
CA GLY A 339 13.97 -15.16 10.14
C GLY A 339 13.31 -16.00 9.06
N GLY A 340 12.14 -15.66 8.59
CA GLY A 340 11.70 -16.11 7.29
C GLY A 340 12.57 -15.38 6.25
N THR A 341 13.58 -16.04 5.70
CA THR A 341 14.05 -15.66 4.38
C THR A 341 12.82 -15.73 3.48
N ILE A 342 12.12 -14.58 3.31
CA ILE A 342 11.28 -14.41 2.12
C ILE A 342 12.23 -14.76 1.00
N GLY A 343 11.94 -15.90 0.32
CA GLY A 343 12.88 -16.61 -0.51
C GLY A 343 13.94 -15.71 -1.12
N THR A 344 15.17 -15.86 -0.68
CA THR A 344 16.34 -15.33 -1.39
C THR A 344 16.58 -16.16 -2.66
N GLY A 345 15.49 -16.58 -3.33
CA GLY A 345 15.58 -16.78 -4.77
C GLY A 345 16.01 -15.43 -5.36
N PRO A 346 16.72 -15.39 -6.49
CA PRO A 346 17.03 -14.13 -7.11
C PRO A 346 15.73 -13.35 -7.14
N GLN A 347 15.66 -12.26 -6.34
CA GLN A 347 14.57 -11.33 -6.46
C GLN A 347 14.47 -11.11 -7.95
N SER A 348 13.33 -11.45 -8.55
CA SER A 348 13.01 -10.87 -9.83
C SER A 348 13.30 -9.40 -9.60
N SER A 349 14.32 -8.88 -10.29
CA SER A 349 14.69 -7.47 -10.19
C SER A 349 13.39 -6.73 -10.11
N PRO A 350 13.15 -5.88 -9.08
CA PRO A 350 11.87 -5.21 -8.91
C PRO A 350 11.46 -4.79 -10.30
N PRO A 351 10.23 -5.07 -10.78
CA PRO A 351 9.84 -4.78 -12.16
C PRO A 351 10.39 -3.40 -12.42
N PRO A 352 11.21 -3.16 -13.45
CA PRO A 352 12.13 -2.03 -13.56
C PRO A 352 11.36 -0.83 -13.08
N ALA A 353 11.82 -0.22 -11.98
CA ALA A 353 11.05 0.71 -11.17
C ALA A 353 10.38 1.61 -12.18
N VAL A 354 9.04 1.59 -12.25
CA VAL A 354 8.32 2.37 -13.26
C VAL A 354 8.88 3.75 -13.08
N ALA A 355 9.66 4.19 -14.06
CA ALA A 355 10.46 5.40 -13.90
C ALA A 355 9.48 6.48 -13.43
N PRO A 356 9.77 7.19 -12.33
CA PRO A 356 8.81 8.10 -11.77
C PRO A 356 8.33 9.04 -12.87
N VAL A 357 7.02 9.16 -13.03
CA VAL A 357 6.40 10.00 -14.05
C VAL A 357 6.49 11.45 -13.57
N ALA A 358 7.05 12.31 -14.39
CA ALA A 358 7.14 13.75 -14.08
C ALA A 358 5.74 14.36 -13.87
N PRO A 359 5.62 15.41 -13.06
CA PRO A 359 4.35 16.09 -12.87
C PRO A 359 3.76 16.59 -14.18
N MET A 360 2.45 16.50 -14.34
CA MET A 360 1.72 17.09 -15.47
C MET A 360 0.44 17.76 -14.95
N THR A 361 0.11 18.93 -15.46
CA THR A 361 -1.09 19.67 -15.08
C THR A 361 -2.34 18.97 -15.62
N VAL A 362 -3.24 18.58 -14.72
CA VAL A 362 -4.59 18.06 -15.07
C VAL A 362 -5.59 19.21 -15.10
N LYS A 363 -5.50 20.13 -14.11
CA LYS A 363 -6.31 21.33 -14.06
C LYS A 363 -5.44 22.49 -13.63
N ALA A 364 -5.49 23.60 -14.38
CA ALA A 364 -4.71 24.79 -14.08
C ALA A 364 -5.08 25.42 -12.72
N PRO A 365 -4.14 26.11 -12.05
CA PRO A 365 -4.42 26.93 -10.89
C PRO A 365 -5.49 27.99 -11.19
N THR A 366 -6.22 28.42 -10.16
CA THR A 366 -7.23 29.48 -10.28
C THR A 366 -7.02 30.53 -9.20
N LEU A 367 -7.52 31.75 -9.42
CA LEU A 367 -7.50 32.83 -8.44
C LEU A 367 -8.90 33.10 -7.91
N SER A 368 -8.98 33.43 -6.64
CA SER A 368 -10.19 33.94 -5.95
C SER A 368 -9.86 35.15 -5.11
N GLY A 369 -10.87 35.98 -4.81
CA GLY A 369 -10.72 37.21 -4.04
C GLY A 369 -11.06 38.44 -4.84
N THR A 370 -10.98 39.62 -4.19
CA THR A 370 -11.31 40.91 -4.81
C THR A 370 -10.04 41.60 -5.25
N ALA A 371 -9.92 41.95 -6.53
CA ALA A 371 -8.77 42.64 -7.10
C ALA A 371 -8.82 44.14 -6.71
N ARG A 372 -8.50 44.48 -5.45
CA ARG A 372 -8.46 45.82 -4.88
C ARG A 372 -7.33 45.97 -3.88
N SER A 373 -6.58 47.06 -3.93
CA SER A 373 -5.52 47.34 -2.97
C SER A 373 -6.01 47.29 -1.52
N GLY A 374 -5.27 46.54 -0.69
CA GLY A 374 -5.60 46.25 0.70
C GLY A 374 -6.44 44.99 0.89
N PHE A 375 -6.80 44.27 -0.17
CA PHE A 375 -7.45 42.95 -0.14
C PHE A 375 -6.45 41.83 -0.48
N GLN A 376 -6.86 40.59 -0.32
CA GLN A 376 -6.05 39.41 -0.61
C GLN A 376 -6.62 38.63 -1.80
N LEU A 377 -5.75 38.15 -2.66
CA LEU A 377 -6.05 37.10 -3.62
C LEU A 377 -5.54 35.75 -3.07
N THR A 378 -6.28 34.68 -3.31
CA THR A 378 -5.93 33.33 -2.95
C THR A 378 -5.85 32.48 -4.23
N ALA A 379 -4.80 31.69 -4.34
CA ALA A 379 -4.58 30.77 -5.45
C ALA A 379 -4.94 29.35 -5.04
N SER A 380 -5.66 28.60 -5.91
CA SER A 380 -5.70 27.14 -5.84
C SER A 380 -4.44 26.58 -6.45
N ALA A 381 -3.99 25.42 -5.99
CA ALA A 381 -2.83 24.73 -6.56
C ALA A 381 -3.09 24.17 -7.97
N GLY A 382 -4.34 24.07 -8.40
CA GLY A 382 -4.73 23.23 -9.53
C GLY A 382 -4.72 21.75 -9.17
N THR A 383 -4.81 20.88 -10.18
CA THR A 383 -4.71 19.42 -10.02
C THR A 383 -3.57 18.91 -10.90
N TRP A 384 -2.82 17.97 -10.38
CA TRP A 384 -1.61 17.46 -11.01
C TRP A 384 -1.64 15.94 -11.04
N SER A 385 -1.14 15.33 -12.10
CA SER A 385 -0.78 13.92 -12.19
C SER A 385 0.73 13.78 -12.08
N GLY A 386 1.23 12.56 -11.85
CA GLY A 386 2.64 12.24 -11.71
C GLY A 386 2.87 11.36 -10.48
N THR A 387 4.04 10.78 -10.39
CA THR A 387 4.39 9.92 -9.24
C THR A 387 4.50 10.75 -7.97
N ALA A 388 3.75 10.37 -6.94
CA ALA A 388 3.81 11.02 -5.62
C ALA A 388 5.14 10.69 -4.89
N PRO A 389 5.61 11.53 -3.95
CA PRO A 389 4.99 12.79 -3.52
C PRO A 389 5.25 13.95 -4.47
N LEU A 390 4.27 14.85 -4.62
CA LEU A 390 4.43 16.10 -5.38
C LEU A 390 4.63 17.28 -4.41
N THR A 391 5.72 18.00 -4.60
CA THR A 391 5.97 19.26 -3.90
C THR A 391 5.48 20.41 -4.75
N LEU A 392 4.68 21.34 -4.18
CA LEU A 392 4.09 22.48 -4.88
C LEU A 392 4.72 23.78 -4.42
N ALA A 393 5.20 24.59 -5.36
CA ALA A 393 5.72 25.94 -5.12
C ALA A 393 4.88 26.98 -5.87
N TYR A 394 4.71 28.16 -5.27
CA TYR A 394 3.94 29.28 -5.82
C TYR A 394 4.87 30.44 -6.17
N SER A 395 4.58 31.12 -7.28
CA SER A 395 5.23 32.37 -7.66
C SER A 395 4.21 33.33 -8.25
N TRP A 396 4.03 34.49 -7.62
CA TRP A 396 3.12 35.50 -8.11
C TRP A 396 3.81 36.47 -9.06
N GLU A 397 3.10 36.81 -10.13
CA GLU A 397 3.54 37.78 -11.11
C GLU A 397 2.56 38.94 -11.21
N ARG A 398 3.12 40.17 -11.27
CA ARG A 398 2.39 41.37 -11.61
C ARG A 398 2.60 41.66 -13.07
N CYS A 399 1.49 41.82 -13.80
CA CYS A 399 1.53 42.08 -15.22
C CYS A 399 0.91 43.46 -15.53
N ASP A 400 1.29 44.05 -16.63
CA ASP A 400 0.60 45.21 -17.14
C ASP A 400 -0.90 44.90 -17.38
N ARG A 401 -1.71 45.95 -17.62
CA ARG A 401 -3.16 45.81 -17.76
C ARG A 401 -3.60 44.86 -18.87
N THR A 402 -2.74 44.63 -19.87
CA THR A 402 -3.01 43.75 -21.01
C THR A 402 -2.52 42.33 -20.76
N GLY A 403 -1.69 42.11 -19.73
CA GLY A 403 -1.02 40.83 -19.45
C GLY A 403 0.21 40.58 -20.31
N ALA A 404 0.65 41.55 -21.11
CA ALA A 404 1.76 41.38 -22.04
C ALA A 404 3.13 41.33 -21.35
N THR A 405 3.33 42.15 -20.33
CA THR A 405 4.57 42.25 -19.57
C THR A 405 4.35 41.90 -18.12
N CYS A 406 5.01 40.82 -17.65
CA CYS A 406 4.88 40.31 -16.28
C CYS A 406 6.23 40.36 -15.56
N VAL A 407 6.23 40.72 -14.29
CA VAL A 407 7.39 40.70 -13.41
C VAL A 407 7.09 39.93 -12.13
N PRO A 408 8.02 39.09 -11.64
CA PRO A 408 7.84 38.39 -10.39
C PRO A 408 7.67 39.34 -9.21
N THR A 409 6.77 39.04 -8.28
CA THR A 409 6.54 39.82 -7.07
C THR A 409 7.38 39.38 -5.87
N GLY A 410 8.06 38.23 -5.96
CA GLY A 410 8.84 37.61 -4.88
C GLY A 410 7.96 36.90 -3.81
N VAL A 411 6.64 36.85 -3.98
CA VAL A 411 5.75 36.13 -3.05
C VAL A 411 5.61 34.68 -3.44
N ALA A 412 5.97 33.77 -2.52
CA ALA A 412 5.97 32.30 -2.71
C ALA A 412 4.89 31.58 -1.88
N LYS A 413 3.80 32.27 -1.53
CA LYS A 413 2.67 31.70 -0.75
C LYS A 413 1.46 31.50 -1.65
N SER A 414 0.52 30.64 -1.22
CA SER A 414 -0.75 30.46 -1.90
C SER A 414 -1.68 31.69 -1.84
N SER A 415 -1.30 32.74 -1.13
CA SER A 415 -2.06 33.99 -1.03
C SER A 415 -1.17 35.20 -1.26
N TYR A 416 -1.76 36.26 -1.84
CA TYR A 416 -1.09 37.52 -2.16
C TYR A 416 -1.91 38.71 -1.64
N SER A 417 -1.28 39.55 -0.82
CA SER A 417 -1.90 40.78 -0.34
C SER A 417 -1.65 41.93 -1.32
N LEU A 418 -2.70 42.44 -1.94
CA LEU A 418 -2.64 43.50 -2.94
C LEU A 418 -2.21 44.83 -2.33
N ALA A 419 -1.11 45.38 -2.82
CA ALA A 419 -0.55 46.67 -2.41
C ALA A 419 -0.98 47.80 -3.34
N THR A 420 -0.65 49.02 -2.96
CA THR A 420 -0.89 50.23 -3.81
C THR A 420 -0.12 50.15 -5.13
N ALA A 421 1.06 49.50 -5.12
CA ALA A 421 1.88 49.30 -6.31
C ALA A 421 1.23 48.38 -7.36
N ASP A 422 0.20 47.60 -6.99
CA ASP A 422 -0.51 46.70 -7.90
C ASP A 422 -1.68 47.38 -8.63
N VAL A 423 -2.04 48.58 -8.21
CA VAL A 423 -3.17 49.32 -8.81
C VAL A 423 -2.94 49.57 -10.30
N GLY A 424 -3.92 49.20 -11.11
CA GLY A 424 -3.86 49.30 -12.57
C GLY A 424 -3.23 48.08 -13.26
N SER A 425 -2.68 47.14 -12.51
CA SER A 425 -2.09 45.89 -13.00
C SER A 425 -3.08 44.72 -12.88
N VAL A 426 -2.79 43.59 -13.53
CA VAL A 426 -3.42 42.30 -13.30
C VAL A 426 -2.39 41.36 -12.66
N LEU A 427 -2.84 40.42 -11.84
CA LEU A 427 -1.98 39.42 -11.18
C LEU A 427 -2.29 38.04 -11.72
N ARG A 428 -1.27 37.16 -11.76
CA ARG A 428 -1.40 35.73 -11.94
C ARG A 428 -0.46 34.98 -11.03
N VAL A 429 -0.73 33.69 -10.79
CA VAL A 429 0.17 32.79 -10.07
C VAL A 429 0.70 31.71 -11.01
N VAL A 430 1.98 31.40 -10.90
CA VAL A 430 2.61 30.23 -11.46
C VAL A 430 2.74 29.22 -10.32
N VAL A 431 2.20 28.02 -10.50
CA VAL A 431 2.40 26.89 -9.59
C VAL A 431 3.31 25.89 -10.25
N THR A 432 4.36 25.49 -9.56
CA THR A 432 5.31 24.48 -10.00
C THR A 432 5.17 23.25 -9.13
N ALA A 433 4.85 22.11 -9.74
CA ALA A 433 4.86 20.79 -9.12
C ALA A 433 6.20 20.12 -9.42
N THR A 434 6.81 19.48 -8.40
CA THR A 434 8.10 18.80 -8.51
C THR A 434 8.04 17.43 -7.85
N ASN A 435 8.66 16.44 -8.48
CA ASN A 435 8.92 15.12 -7.90
C ASN A 435 10.32 14.62 -8.33
N ALA A 436 10.65 13.37 -8.02
CA ALA A 436 11.93 12.75 -8.37
C ALA A 436 12.19 12.66 -9.88
N ALA A 437 11.15 12.71 -10.73
CA ALA A 437 11.26 12.65 -12.19
C ALA A 437 11.41 14.02 -12.86
N GLY A 438 11.18 15.11 -12.13
CA GLY A 438 11.29 16.45 -12.68
C GLY A 438 10.24 17.43 -12.14
N ALA A 439 10.06 18.53 -12.86
CA ALA A 439 9.13 19.60 -12.50
C ALA A 439 8.28 20.01 -13.71
N ALA A 440 7.06 20.44 -13.43
CA ALA A 440 6.16 21.07 -14.40
C ALA A 440 5.49 22.29 -13.78
N SER A 441 5.23 23.32 -14.59
CA SER A 441 4.59 24.55 -14.13
C SER A 441 3.31 24.82 -14.87
N ALA A 442 2.32 25.39 -14.16
CA ALA A 442 1.08 25.86 -14.74
C ALA A 442 0.73 27.24 -14.19
N THR A 443 0.10 28.03 -15.03
CA THR A 443 -0.23 29.44 -14.75
C THR A 443 -1.74 29.61 -14.62
N SER A 444 -2.17 30.40 -13.65
CA SER A 444 -3.59 30.78 -13.51
C SER A 444 -4.02 31.76 -14.61
N PRO A 445 -5.31 31.87 -14.91
CA PRO A 445 -5.87 33.05 -15.55
C PRO A 445 -5.50 34.34 -14.75
N PHE A 446 -5.53 35.48 -15.41
CA PHE A 446 -5.32 36.76 -14.74
C PHE A 446 -6.43 37.09 -13.78
N SER A 447 -6.10 37.84 -12.72
CA SER A 447 -7.09 38.55 -11.89
C SER A 447 -7.81 39.63 -12.69
N GLY A 448 -8.87 40.17 -12.15
CA GLY A 448 -9.34 41.51 -12.61
C GLY A 448 -8.27 42.57 -12.42
N VAL A 449 -8.37 43.68 -13.12
CA VAL A 449 -7.49 44.84 -12.91
C VAL A 449 -7.64 45.36 -11.48
N VAL A 450 -6.52 45.47 -10.78
CA VAL A 450 -6.50 45.90 -9.37
C VAL A 450 -6.97 47.34 -9.24
N GLN A 451 -8.05 47.53 -8.49
CA GLN A 451 -8.62 48.83 -8.20
C GLN A 451 -7.93 49.49 -7.00
N SER A 452 -7.93 50.82 -6.94
CA SER A 452 -7.50 51.54 -5.76
C SER A 452 -8.43 51.27 -4.58
N LYS A 453 -7.90 51.37 -3.35
CA LYS A 453 -8.71 51.37 -2.14
C LYS A 453 -9.67 52.56 -2.20
N SER A 454 -10.99 52.35 -2.17
CA SER A 454 -11.96 53.42 -2.14
C SER A 454 -11.69 54.31 -0.91
N GLN A 455 -11.30 55.55 -1.11
CA GLN A 455 -11.39 56.54 -0.04
C GLN A 455 -12.90 56.68 0.29
N LYS A 456 -13.31 56.32 1.51
CA LYS A 456 -14.57 56.84 2.04
C LYS A 456 -14.46 58.34 1.93
N GLY A 457 -15.26 58.94 1.05
CA GLY A 457 -15.24 60.39 0.83
C GLY A 457 -15.34 61.14 2.16
N ALA A 458 -14.36 61.94 2.45
CA ALA A 458 -14.55 63.05 3.34
C ALA A 458 -15.70 63.91 2.72
N LEU A 459 -16.87 63.81 3.28
CA LEU A 459 -17.95 64.76 2.99
C LEU A 459 -17.38 66.17 3.20
N SER A 460 -17.09 66.86 2.09
CA SER A 460 -16.74 68.24 2.09
C SER A 460 -17.90 69.01 2.69
N VAL A 461 -17.71 69.44 3.94
CA VAL A 461 -18.57 70.42 4.60
C VAL A 461 -18.29 71.80 3.98
N HIS A 462 -18.67 71.98 2.71
CA HIS A 462 -18.63 73.31 2.05
C HIS A 462 -19.67 73.38 0.94
N GLN A 463 -20.98 73.42 1.33
CA GLN A 463 -22.06 74.07 0.57
C GLN A 463 -23.40 74.01 1.34
N ALA A 464 -23.42 74.68 2.48
CA ALA A 464 -24.69 75.06 3.15
C ALA A 464 -24.63 76.51 3.60
N ARG A 465 -24.42 77.41 2.65
CA ARG A 465 -24.73 78.82 2.83
C ARG A 465 -25.04 79.39 1.44
N LYS A 466 -26.32 79.42 1.08
CA LYS A 466 -27.07 80.44 0.35
C LYS A 466 -28.30 79.81 -0.29
N THR A 467 -29.41 79.85 0.36
CA THR A 467 -30.67 80.45 -0.14
C THR A 467 -31.66 80.40 1.01
N GLY A 468 -31.81 81.56 1.60
CA GLY A 468 -32.89 81.80 2.52
C GLY A 468 -34.19 82.12 1.80
N LEU A 469 -35.24 82.02 2.55
CA LEU A 469 -36.53 82.66 2.38
C LEU A 469 -37.47 82.18 1.26
N ARG A 470 -38.54 81.43 1.62
CA ARG A 470 -39.87 82.00 1.70
C ARG A 470 -40.85 81.00 2.32
N ARG A 471 -41.46 81.43 3.40
CA ARG A 471 -42.75 80.97 3.94
C ARG A 471 -43.81 81.04 2.83
N PHE A 472 -44.70 80.11 2.80
CA PHE A 472 -46.13 80.36 2.67
C PHE A 472 -46.94 79.21 3.33
N LEU A 473 -47.78 79.68 4.25
CA LEU A 473 -48.92 79.04 4.88
C LEU A 473 -49.95 78.64 3.80
N LEU A 474 -50.70 77.55 4.01
CA LEU A 474 -52.15 77.50 4.09
C LEU A 474 -52.61 76.04 4.24
N ARG A 475 -53.17 75.72 5.37
CA ARG A 475 -54.48 75.17 5.72
C ARG A 475 -55.22 74.41 4.58
N ARG A 476 -55.50 73.21 4.76
CA ARG A 476 -56.73 72.57 5.31
C ARG A 476 -56.51 71.09 5.56
#